data_88081ee5815130a6d8c96e4928c5c9a0
#
_entry.id   88081ee5815130a6d8c96e4928c5c9a0
#
_cell.length_a   1.000
_cell.length_b   1.000
_cell.length_c   1.000
_cell.angle_alpha   90.00
_cell.angle_beta   90.00
_cell.angle_gamma   90.00
#
_symmetry.space_group_name_H-M   'P 1'
#
loop_
_entity.id
_entity.type
_entity.pdbx_description
1 polymer ?
#
loop_
_entity_poly.entity_id
_entity_poly.type
_entity_poly.pdbx_seq_one_letter_code
_entity_poly.pdbx_strand_id
1 'polypeptide(L)'
;NGLQKLNKNENHLYISNHRDISLDAALLALHLHKSGFRTFNIAVGNNLMEESWASDLFRLNKSFIIQRSGGTKKEIYSGLSLASQFIYQSIFRDNTSVWIAQKQGRAKDGYRRDAMP
;
A
#
# COMPACT_ATOMS: atom_id res chain seq x y z
N ASN A 1 21.01 5.09 -1.37
CA ASN A 1 20.57 4.05 -2.25
C ASN A 1 20.30 2.76 -1.46
N GLY A 2 19.02 2.49 -1.11
CA GLY A 2 18.66 1.39 -0.21
C GLY A 2 18.41 0.04 -0.91
N LEU A 3 18.26 0.00 -2.23
CA LEU A 3 17.94 -1.22 -2.98
C LEU A 3 19.01 -2.31 -2.87
N GLN A 4 20.27 -1.92 -2.70
CA GLN A 4 21.39 -2.86 -2.55
C GLN A 4 21.29 -3.70 -1.26
N LYS A 5 20.48 -3.25 -0.29
CA LYS A 5 20.26 -3.94 0.98
C LYS A 5 19.08 -4.91 0.93
N LEU A 6 18.29 -4.90 -0.16
CA LEU A 6 17.14 -5.76 -0.33
C LEU A 6 17.55 -7.04 -1.07
N ASN A 7 17.01 -8.16 -0.59
CA ASN A 7 17.15 -9.44 -1.29
C ASN A 7 16.03 -9.58 -2.32
N LYS A 8 16.37 -9.81 -3.58
CA LYS A 8 15.39 -9.97 -4.69
C LYS A 8 14.52 -11.20 -4.58
N ASN A 9 14.96 -12.18 -3.81
CA ASN A 9 14.25 -13.44 -3.62
C ASN A 9 13.32 -13.42 -2.39
N GLU A 10 13.31 -12.31 -1.65
CA GLU A 10 12.45 -12.13 -0.49
C GLU A 10 11.30 -11.18 -0.78
N ASN A 11 10.22 -11.31 -0.02
CA ASN A 11 9.10 -10.39 -0.08
C ASN A 11 9.24 -9.35 1.03
N HIS A 12 8.83 -8.16 0.72
CA HIS A 12 9.03 -7.01 1.59
C HIS A 12 7.70 -6.28 1.86
N LEU A 13 7.57 -5.77 3.07
CA LEU A 13 6.58 -4.74 3.39
C LEU A 13 7.25 -3.37 3.17
N TYR A 14 6.83 -2.67 2.13
CA TYR A 14 7.29 -1.32 1.85
C TYR A 14 6.39 -0.31 2.57
N ILE A 15 6.98 0.51 3.43
CA ILE A 15 6.28 1.56 4.16
C ILE A 15 6.89 2.89 3.77
N SER A 16 6.08 3.82 3.29
CA SER A 16 6.57 5.15 2.92
C SER A 16 5.60 6.27 3.33
N ASN A 17 6.11 7.50 3.34
CA ASN A 17 5.24 8.66 3.37
C ASN A 17 4.38 8.69 2.12
N HIS A 18 3.20 9.30 2.23
CA HIS A 18 2.26 9.46 1.13
C HIS A 18 2.19 10.93 0.70
N ARG A 19 2.65 11.22 -0.49
CA ARG A 19 2.61 12.56 -1.09
C ARG A 19 1.61 12.65 -2.24
N ASP A 20 1.63 11.66 -3.12
CA ASP A 20 0.75 11.58 -4.28
C ASP A 20 -0.05 10.29 -4.29
N ILE A 21 -1.32 10.34 -4.73
CA ILE A 21 -2.23 9.20 -4.69
C ILE A 21 -1.73 8.02 -5.52
N SER A 22 -1.20 8.30 -6.69
CA SER A 22 -0.83 7.27 -7.68
C SER A 22 0.68 7.19 -7.91
N LEU A 23 1.38 8.33 -7.87
CA LEU A 23 2.79 8.38 -8.27
C LEU A 23 3.72 7.71 -7.25
N ASP A 24 3.45 7.78 -5.95
CA ASP A 24 4.34 7.20 -4.94
C ASP A 24 4.52 5.71 -5.17
N ALA A 25 3.41 4.97 -5.24
CA ALA A 25 3.44 3.53 -5.48
C ALA A 25 3.91 3.19 -6.90
N ALA A 26 3.47 3.96 -7.91
CA ALA A 26 3.84 3.72 -9.31
C ALA A 26 5.33 3.90 -9.55
N LEU A 27 5.93 4.97 -9.05
CA LEU A 27 7.38 5.23 -9.21
C LEU A 27 8.22 4.20 -8.45
N LEU A 28 7.80 3.79 -7.25
CA LEU A 28 8.47 2.73 -6.52
C LEU A 28 8.38 1.40 -7.27
N ALA A 29 7.19 1.02 -7.76
CA ALA A 29 6.99 -0.20 -8.53
C ALA A 29 7.85 -0.22 -9.80
N LEU A 30 7.88 0.90 -10.54
CA LEU A 30 8.71 1.04 -11.74
C LEU A 30 10.20 0.91 -11.42
N HIS A 31 10.66 1.53 -10.34
CA HIS A 31 12.06 1.49 -9.92
C HIS A 31 12.49 0.08 -9.48
N LEU A 32 11.65 -0.60 -8.71
CA LEU A 32 11.86 -1.99 -8.33
C LEU A 32 11.88 -2.91 -9.54
N HIS A 33 10.92 -2.77 -10.45
CA HIS A 33 10.85 -3.57 -11.68
C HIS A 33 12.10 -3.39 -12.54
N LYS A 34 12.53 -2.15 -12.79
CA LYS A 34 13.78 -1.86 -13.54
C LYS A 34 15.03 -2.42 -12.86
N SER A 35 14.99 -2.62 -11.55
CA SER A 35 16.08 -3.20 -10.77
C SER A 35 16.01 -4.73 -10.64
N GLY A 36 15.03 -5.36 -11.30
CA GLY A 36 14.85 -6.82 -11.32
C GLY A 36 14.13 -7.38 -10.09
N PHE A 37 13.41 -6.54 -9.33
CA PHE A 37 12.52 -6.98 -8.27
C PHE A 37 11.11 -7.27 -8.80
N ARG A 38 10.36 -8.09 -8.07
CA ARG A 38 8.92 -8.26 -8.30
C ARG A 38 8.17 -6.99 -7.85
N THR A 39 7.06 -6.70 -8.49
CA THR A 39 6.14 -5.65 -8.04
C THR A 39 5.36 -6.12 -6.81
N PHE A 40 4.62 -5.21 -6.20
CA PHE A 40 3.93 -5.41 -4.92
C PHE A 40 2.42 -5.14 -5.03
N ASN A 41 1.67 -5.59 -4.04
CA ASN A 41 0.28 -5.22 -3.84
C ASN A 41 0.20 -3.85 -3.14
N ILE A 42 -0.77 -3.02 -3.55
CA ILE A 42 -0.92 -1.64 -3.06
C ILE A 42 -2.12 -1.56 -2.12
N ALA A 43 -1.91 -1.07 -0.89
CA ALA A 43 -2.98 -0.79 0.05
C ALA A 43 -3.65 0.54 -0.28
N VAL A 44 -4.95 0.51 -0.54
CA VAL A 44 -5.76 1.68 -0.94
C VAL A 44 -6.91 1.88 0.04
N GLY A 45 -7.13 3.11 0.50
CA GLY A 45 -8.27 3.43 1.36
C GLY A 45 -9.60 3.35 0.58
N ASN A 46 -10.66 2.88 1.24
CA ASN A 46 -11.98 2.73 0.64
C ASN A 46 -12.59 4.03 0.11
N ASN A 47 -12.18 5.18 0.65
CA ASN A 47 -12.63 6.50 0.18
C ASN A 47 -12.21 6.84 -1.26
N LEU A 48 -11.23 6.13 -1.82
CA LEU A 48 -10.80 6.31 -3.21
C LEU A 48 -11.63 5.46 -4.20
N MET A 49 -12.52 4.60 -3.70
CA MET A 49 -13.37 3.74 -4.53
C MET A 49 -14.69 4.39 -4.93
N GLU A 50 -14.96 5.61 -4.50
CA GLU A 50 -16.20 6.34 -4.82
C GLU A 50 -16.28 6.71 -6.32
N GLU A 51 -15.12 6.84 -6.98
CA GLU A 51 -15.03 7.10 -8.41
C GLU A 51 -14.85 5.80 -9.21
N SER A 52 -15.74 5.51 -10.14
CA SER A 52 -15.74 4.25 -10.91
C SER A 52 -14.42 4.00 -11.66
N TRP A 53 -13.86 5.00 -12.30
CA TRP A 53 -12.58 4.91 -13.03
C TRP A 53 -11.40 4.59 -12.09
N ALA A 54 -11.43 5.10 -10.85
CA ALA A 54 -10.41 4.83 -9.86
C ALA A 54 -10.44 3.37 -9.40
N SER A 55 -11.64 2.81 -9.23
CA SER A 55 -11.83 1.40 -8.88
C SER A 55 -11.17 0.48 -9.91
N ASP A 56 -11.39 0.72 -11.20
CA ASP A 56 -10.81 -0.10 -12.27
C ASP A 56 -9.28 0.07 -12.35
N LEU A 57 -8.78 1.29 -12.22
CA LEU A 57 -7.34 1.57 -12.19
C LEU A 57 -6.65 0.84 -11.04
N PHE A 58 -7.24 0.85 -9.84
CA PHE A 58 -6.67 0.20 -8.67
C PHE A 58 -6.71 -1.33 -8.78
N ARG A 59 -7.77 -1.90 -9.34
CA ARG A 59 -7.85 -3.35 -9.62
C ARG A 59 -6.76 -3.81 -10.58
N LEU A 60 -6.53 -3.06 -11.64
CA LEU A 60 -5.46 -3.35 -12.62
C LEU A 60 -4.04 -3.26 -12.00
N ASN A 61 -3.87 -2.43 -10.98
CA ASN A 61 -2.58 -2.23 -10.31
C ASN A 61 -2.37 -3.10 -9.06
N LYS A 62 -3.02 -4.27 -8.95
CA LYS A 62 -2.87 -5.18 -7.81
C LYS A 62 -3.17 -4.51 -6.46
N SER A 63 -4.19 -3.68 -6.40
CA SER A 63 -4.56 -2.98 -5.18
C SER A 63 -5.55 -3.80 -4.34
N PHE A 64 -5.48 -3.65 -3.03
CA PHE A 64 -6.48 -4.15 -2.10
C PHE A 64 -7.00 -3.01 -1.22
N ILE A 65 -8.26 -3.14 -0.79
CA ILE A 65 -8.96 -2.06 -0.08
C ILE A 65 -8.75 -2.20 1.42
N ILE A 66 -8.40 -1.08 2.06
CA ILE A 66 -8.42 -0.94 3.52
C ILE A 66 -9.62 -0.08 3.92
N GLN A 67 -10.51 -0.62 4.73
CA GLN A 67 -11.64 0.13 5.27
C GLN A 67 -11.16 1.05 6.39
N ARG A 68 -11.13 2.34 6.11
CA ARG A 68 -10.66 3.39 7.05
C ARG A 68 -11.76 4.33 7.50
N SER A 69 -12.86 4.40 6.76
CA SER A 69 -13.99 5.31 7.01
C SER A 69 -15.31 4.65 6.62
N GLY A 70 -16.39 5.20 7.15
CA GLY A 70 -17.73 4.64 6.93
C GLY A 70 -17.98 3.42 7.82
N GLY A 71 -19.04 3.46 8.62
CA GLY A 71 -19.44 2.40 9.52
C GLY A 71 -19.08 2.63 10.99
N THR A 72 -19.36 1.64 11.81
CA THR A 72 -19.10 1.64 13.25
C THR A 72 -17.62 1.40 13.55
N LYS A 73 -17.17 1.74 14.75
CA LYS A 73 -15.79 1.44 15.22
C LYS A 73 -15.45 -0.04 15.11
N LYS A 74 -16.43 -0.92 15.34
CA LYS A 74 -16.27 -2.37 15.22
C LYS A 74 -16.01 -2.81 13.78
N GLU A 75 -16.73 -2.24 12.82
CA GLU A 75 -16.54 -2.53 11.40
C GLU A 75 -15.20 -2.04 10.88
N ILE A 76 -14.77 -0.84 11.30
CA ILE A 76 -13.44 -0.32 10.97
C ILE A 76 -12.35 -1.23 11.52
N TYR A 77 -12.45 -1.63 12.79
CA TYR A 77 -11.50 -2.54 13.43
C TYR A 77 -11.45 -3.91 12.70
N SER A 78 -12.61 -4.47 12.37
CA SER A 78 -12.71 -5.71 11.61
C SER A 78 -12.05 -5.59 10.24
N GLY A 79 -12.28 -4.48 9.53
CA GLY A 79 -11.66 -4.19 8.24
C GLY A 79 -10.13 -4.06 8.31
N LEU A 80 -9.61 -3.41 9.36
CA LEU A 80 -8.17 -3.31 9.60
C LEU A 80 -7.55 -4.67 9.96
N SER A 81 -8.23 -5.49 10.75
CA SER A 81 -7.80 -6.84 11.07
C SER A 81 -7.73 -7.72 9.81
N LEU A 82 -8.73 -7.64 8.95
CA LEU A 82 -8.73 -8.35 7.66
C LEU A 82 -7.58 -7.89 6.76
N ALA A 83 -7.33 -6.58 6.69
CA ALA A 83 -6.21 -6.05 5.94
C ALA A 83 -4.85 -6.54 6.46
N SER A 84 -4.67 -6.61 7.78
CA SER A 84 -3.48 -7.19 8.40
C SER A 84 -3.29 -8.66 8.04
N GLN A 85 -4.36 -9.44 8.07
CA GLN A 85 -4.33 -10.85 7.66
C GLN A 85 -3.97 -11.00 6.18
N PHE A 86 -4.52 -10.15 5.32
CA PHE A 86 -4.19 -10.14 3.89
C PHE A 86 -2.72 -9.81 3.65
N ILE A 87 -2.16 -8.81 4.34
CA ILE A 87 -0.74 -8.45 4.26
C ILE A 87 0.14 -9.64 4.68
N TYR A 88 -0.21 -10.28 5.80
CA TYR A 88 0.51 -11.45 6.27
C TYR A 88 0.47 -12.59 5.24
N GLN A 89 -0.71 -12.91 4.74
CA GLN A 89 -0.89 -13.95 3.71
C GLN A 89 -0.08 -13.61 2.45
N SER A 90 -0.20 -12.39 1.93
CA SER A 90 0.54 -11.95 0.73
C SER A 90 2.04 -12.18 0.86
N ILE A 91 2.63 -11.77 1.98
CA ILE A 91 4.07 -11.84 2.19
C ILE A 91 4.54 -13.28 2.42
N PHE A 92 3.86 -14.02 3.30
CA PHE A 92 4.35 -15.32 3.79
C PHE A 92 3.81 -16.54 3.04
N ARG A 93 2.67 -16.42 2.35
CA ARG A 93 2.06 -17.53 1.61
C ARG A 93 2.05 -17.32 0.11
N ASP A 94 1.63 -16.12 -0.35
CA ASP A 94 1.44 -15.85 -1.78
C ASP A 94 2.71 -15.32 -2.44
N ASN A 95 3.79 -15.20 -1.69
CA ASN A 95 5.10 -14.77 -2.20
C ASN A 95 5.04 -13.40 -2.90
N THR A 96 4.29 -12.46 -2.32
CA THR A 96 4.04 -11.14 -2.90
C THR A 96 4.33 -10.04 -1.89
N SER A 97 5.16 -9.07 -2.28
CA SER A 97 5.43 -7.88 -1.48
C SER A 97 4.20 -6.98 -1.37
N VAL A 98 4.17 -6.12 -0.37
CA VAL A 98 3.06 -5.18 -0.13
C VAL A 98 3.62 -3.77 0.10
N TRP A 99 2.93 -2.77 -0.42
CA TRP A 99 3.20 -1.37 -0.11
C TRP A 99 2.03 -0.74 0.65
N ILE A 100 2.35 -0.01 1.71
CA ILE A 100 1.40 0.78 2.50
C ILE A 100 1.91 2.19 2.76
N ALA A 101 0.99 3.13 2.87
CA ALA A 101 1.29 4.48 3.34
C ALA A 101 1.40 4.51 4.87
N GLN A 102 2.44 5.17 5.39
CA GLN A 102 2.69 5.28 6.83
C GLN A 102 1.60 6.02 7.59
N LYS A 103 0.90 6.95 6.93
CA LYS A 103 -0.12 7.80 7.54
C LYS A 103 -1.34 7.93 6.65
N GLN A 104 -2.48 8.12 7.27
CA GLN A 104 -3.70 8.50 6.56
C GLN A 104 -3.58 9.92 5.98
N GLY A 105 -3.89 10.05 4.69
CA GLY A 105 -3.83 11.30 3.96
C GLY A 105 -2.42 11.68 3.50
N ARG A 106 -2.39 12.60 2.52
CA ARG A 106 -1.15 13.03 1.87
C ARG A 106 -0.42 14.11 2.68
N ALA A 107 0.90 14.07 2.66
CA ALA A 107 1.75 15.16 3.15
C ALA A 107 1.81 16.27 2.09
N LYS A 108 0.85 17.21 2.11
CA LYS A 108 0.72 18.29 1.11
C LYS A 108 1.94 19.22 1.05
N ASP A 109 2.62 19.38 2.17
CA ASP A 109 3.81 20.20 2.35
C ASP A 109 5.13 19.44 2.14
N GLY A 110 5.06 18.12 1.91
CA GLY A 110 6.23 17.26 1.74
C GLY A 110 7.00 16.92 3.02
N TYR A 111 6.59 17.45 4.19
CA TYR A 111 7.27 17.14 5.45
C TYR A 111 6.88 15.77 5.98
N ARG A 112 7.87 15.08 6.52
CA ARG A 112 7.68 13.82 7.23
C ARG A 112 6.97 14.10 8.56
N ARG A 113 5.92 13.34 8.84
CA ARG A 113 5.18 13.39 10.11
C ARG A 113 5.24 12.03 10.80
N ASP A 114 5.02 12.02 12.10
CA ASP A 114 5.00 10.79 12.86
C ASP A 114 3.90 9.84 12.38
N ALA A 115 4.17 8.55 12.46
CA ALA A 115 3.18 7.54 12.20
C ALA A 115 2.00 7.70 13.17
N MET A 116 0.80 7.38 12.72
CA MET A 116 -0.34 7.27 13.63
C MET A 116 -0.14 6.05 14.54
N PRO A 117 -0.49 6.18 15.83
CA PRO A 117 -0.44 5.05 16.77
C PRO A 117 -1.42 3.94 16.39
#